data_609ca149a2c191708fed94e74df6bb58
#
_entry.id   609ca149a2c191708fed94e74df6bb58
#
_cell.length_a   1.000
_cell.length_b   1.000
_cell.length_c   1.000
_cell.angle_alpha   90.00
_cell.angle_beta   90.00
_cell.angle_gamma   90.00
#
_symmetry.space_group_name_H-M   'P 1'
#
loop_
_entity.id
_entity.type
_entity.pdbx_description
1 polymer ?
#
loop_
_entity_poly.entity_id
_entity_poly.type
_entity_poly.pdbx_seq_one_letter_code
_entity_poly.pdbx_strand_id
1 'polypeptide(L)'
;KGNLAPEGSVAKITGKEGLYFQGTARVYASEENALTGILNGEVVAGEVIVIRYEGPKGGPGMREMLSPTSAVMGKGLGKSVALITDGRFSGGSHGFVVGHITPEAADGGAIALVENGDVITIDAVTREISVNISDEDMAKRRANWTAPAPKYTRGVLSKYAKTVSDRKSVV
;
A
#
# COMPACT_ATOMS: atom_id res chain seq x y z
N LYS A 1 9.69 -3.56 -8.83
CA LYS A 1 8.88 -4.77 -9.04
C LYS A 1 9.19 -5.76 -7.91
N GLY A 2 8.65 -6.96 -7.92
CA GLY A 2 8.84 -8.01 -6.92
C GLY A 2 7.53 -8.76 -6.71
N ASN A 3 7.50 -9.75 -5.81
CA ASN A 3 6.30 -10.58 -5.60
C ASN A 3 5.12 -9.77 -5.03
N LEU A 4 5.38 -8.64 -4.37
CA LEU A 4 4.34 -7.74 -3.85
C LEU A 4 3.81 -6.77 -4.91
N ALA A 5 4.62 -6.44 -5.92
CA ALA A 5 4.26 -5.55 -7.02
C ALA A 5 4.73 -6.13 -8.37
N PRO A 6 4.20 -7.28 -8.83
CA PRO A 6 4.69 -7.95 -10.03
C PRO A 6 4.56 -7.10 -11.29
N GLU A 7 3.57 -6.24 -11.36
CA GLU A 7 3.34 -5.36 -12.50
C GLU A 7 3.97 -3.99 -12.33
N GLY A 8 4.32 -3.61 -11.11
CA GLY A 8 5.08 -2.41 -10.80
C GLY A 8 4.53 -1.63 -9.62
N SER A 9 5.29 -0.61 -9.26
CA SER A 9 4.96 0.37 -8.23
C SER A 9 5.77 1.64 -8.46
N VAL A 10 5.39 2.72 -7.78
CA VAL A 10 6.11 4.00 -7.81
C VAL A 10 6.64 4.30 -6.41
N ALA A 11 7.96 4.37 -6.29
CA ALA A 11 8.62 4.70 -5.03
C ALA A 11 9.01 6.18 -5.00
N LYS A 12 8.75 6.82 -3.87
CA LYS A 12 9.29 8.13 -3.54
C LYS A 12 10.26 7.96 -2.37
N ILE A 13 11.53 7.80 -2.71
CA ILE A 13 12.62 7.60 -1.76
C ILE A 13 13.64 8.69 -2.03
N THR A 14 13.84 9.61 -1.09
CA THR A 14 14.70 10.79 -1.28
C THR A 14 16.18 10.47 -1.06
N GLY A 15 16.49 9.28 -0.53
CA GLY A 15 17.83 8.84 -0.17
C GLY A 15 18.32 9.31 1.20
N LYS A 16 17.61 10.25 1.81
CA LYS A 16 17.93 10.71 3.19
C LYS A 16 17.54 9.67 4.26
N GLU A 17 16.62 8.81 3.91
CA GLU A 17 16.09 7.69 4.74
C GLU A 17 16.86 6.39 4.48
N GLY A 18 17.82 6.40 3.56
CA GLY A 18 18.51 5.20 3.07
C GLY A 18 17.88 4.68 1.76
N LEU A 19 18.42 3.57 1.28
CA LEU A 19 17.97 2.91 0.03
C LEU A 19 17.37 1.52 0.27
N TYR A 20 17.34 1.07 1.52
CA TYR A 20 16.83 -0.23 1.92
C TYR A 20 15.99 -0.11 3.19
N PHE A 21 14.84 -0.75 3.20
CA PHE A 21 13.99 -0.86 4.39
C PHE A 21 13.42 -2.27 4.48
N GLN A 22 13.47 -2.84 5.67
CA GLN A 22 12.81 -4.10 5.98
C GLN A 22 12.07 -3.96 7.30
N GLY A 23 10.82 -4.41 7.34
CA GLY A 23 10.02 -4.32 8.54
C GLY A 23 8.78 -5.20 8.49
N THR A 24 8.10 -5.30 9.62
CA THR A 24 6.86 -6.05 9.75
C THR A 24 5.66 -5.22 9.29
N ALA A 25 4.74 -5.86 8.57
CA ALA A 25 3.55 -5.21 8.06
C ALA A 25 2.57 -4.84 9.18
N ARG A 26 2.05 -3.61 9.12
CA ARG A 26 0.88 -3.12 9.84
C ARG A 26 -0.19 -2.77 8.81
N VAL A 27 -1.24 -3.57 8.69
CA VAL A 27 -2.19 -3.54 7.58
C VAL A 27 -3.46 -2.79 7.93
N TYR A 28 -3.85 -1.87 7.04
CA TYR A 28 -5.10 -1.11 7.12
C TYR A 28 -5.89 -1.20 5.81
N ALA A 29 -7.20 -1.37 5.94
CA ALA A 29 -8.10 -1.53 4.80
C ALA A 29 -8.58 -0.19 4.20
N SER A 30 -8.13 0.94 4.73
CA SER A 30 -8.43 2.28 4.21
C SER A 30 -7.46 3.33 4.76
N GLU A 31 -7.43 4.51 4.10
CA GLU A 31 -6.70 5.68 4.58
C GLU A 31 -7.14 6.11 5.98
N GLU A 32 -8.47 6.12 6.23
CA GLU A 32 -9.04 6.55 7.50
C GLU A 32 -8.62 5.64 8.66
N ASN A 33 -8.63 4.33 8.42
CA ASN A 33 -8.19 3.35 9.43
C ASN A 33 -6.69 3.51 9.72
N ALA A 34 -5.88 3.71 8.69
CA ALA A 34 -4.46 3.95 8.85
C ALA A 34 -4.18 5.23 9.65
N LEU A 35 -4.86 6.33 9.31
CA LEU A 35 -4.73 7.59 10.05
C LEU A 35 -5.08 7.41 11.53
N THR A 36 -6.20 6.75 11.80
CA THR A 36 -6.64 6.47 13.18
C THR A 36 -5.61 5.64 13.93
N GLY A 37 -5.11 4.55 13.34
CA GLY A 37 -4.09 3.69 13.96
C GLY A 37 -2.78 4.42 14.24
N ILE A 38 -2.31 5.25 13.31
CA ILE A 38 -1.11 6.06 13.50
C ILE A 38 -1.29 7.05 14.66
N LEU A 39 -2.42 7.76 14.70
CA LEU A 39 -2.72 8.74 15.75
C LEU A 39 -2.85 8.08 17.12
N ASN A 40 -3.45 6.90 17.19
CA ASN A 40 -3.58 6.10 18.43
C ASN A 40 -2.27 5.46 18.89
N GLY A 41 -1.19 5.54 18.10
CA GLY A 41 0.10 4.95 18.46
C GLY A 41 0.18 3.43 18.24
N GLU A 42 -0.65 2.88 17.38
CA GLU A 42 -0.60 1.44 17.01
C GLU A 42 0.62 1.10 16.17
N VAL A 43 1.15 2.08 15.45
CA VAL A 43 2.32 1.94 14.59
C VAL A 43 3.57 2.22 15.39
N VAL A 44 4.55 1.31 15.32
CA VAL A 44 5.83 1.44 15.99
C VAL A 44 7.00 1.47 15.01
N ALA A 45 8.15 1.93 15.48
CA ALA A 45 9.38 1.95 14.67
C ALA A 45 9.73 0.57 14.13
N GLY A 46 10.18 0.48 12.89
CA GLY A 46 10.51 -0.76 12.20
C GLY A 46 9.34 -1.41 11.48
N GLU A 47 8.15 -0.83 11.50
CA GLU A 47 7.00 -1.36 10.76
C GLU A 47 6.88 -0.78 9.35
N VAL A 48 6.22 -1.54 8.48
CA VAL A 48 5.75 -1.13 7.16
C VAL A 48 4.23 -0.96 7.22
N ILE A 49 3.77 0.27 7.11
CA ILE A 49 2.34 0.58 7.05
C ILE A 49 1.82 0.19 5.66
N VAL A 50 0.84 -0.71 5.61
CA VAL A 50 0.21 -1.18 4.38
C VAL A 50 -1.20 -0.63 4.31
N ILE A 51 -1.46 0.29 3.38
CA ILE A 51 -2.79 0.83 3.12
C ILE A 51 -3.29 0.25 1.82
N ARG A 52 -4.38 -0.50 1.86
CA ARG A 52 -4.92 -1.21 0.70
C ARG A 52 -6.36 -0.82 0.40
N TYR A 53 -6.82 -1.17 -0.79
CA TYR A 53 -8.15 -0.80 -1.33
C TYR A 53 -8.32 0.71 -1.58
N GLU A 54 -7.22 1.38 -1.90
CA GLU A 54 -7.18 2.79 -2.29
C GLU A 54 -6.75 3.00 -3.76
N GLY A 55 -6.67 1.89 -4.52
CA GLY A 55 -6.41 1.90 -5.95
C GLY A 55 -7.60 2.39 -6.79
N PRO A 56 -7.50 2.35 -8.13
CA PRO A 56 -8.54 2.87 -9.04
C PRO A 56 -9.93 2.27 -8.84
N LYS A 57 -10.02 0.97 -8.53
CA LYS A 57 -11.29 0.27 -8.26
C LYS A 57 -11.65 0.30 -6.79
N GLY A 58 -10.71 0.01 -5.92
CA GLY A 58 -10.92 -0.05 -4.47
C GLY A 58 -11.24 1.31 -3.85
N GLY A 59 -10.53 2.35 -4.28
CA GLY A 59 -10.71 3.74 -3.88
C GLY A 59 -10.93 4.65 -5.09
N PRO A 60 -12.06 4.55 -5.83
CA PRO A 60 -12.27 5.29 -7.05
C PRO A 60 -12.17 6.80 -6.83
N GLY A 61 -11.41 7.46 -7.75
CA GLY A 61 -10.99 8.84 -7.60
C GLY A 61 -9.58 8.98 -7.02
N MET A 62 -9.04 7.93 -6.39
CA MET A 62 -7.67 7.84 -5.87
C MET A 62 -7.18 9.11 -5.20
N ARG A 63 -7.66 9.34 -3.99
CA ARG A 63 -7.25 10.50 -3.18
C ARG A 63 -5.73 10.52 -2.98
N GLU A 64 -5.15 11.71 -2.99
CA GLU A 64 -3.77 11.88 -2.54
C GLU A 64 -3.69 11.75 -1.02
N MET A 65 -3.20 10.63 -0.54
CA MET A 65 -3.13 10.32 0.89
C MET A 65 -2.02 11.13 1.57
N LEU A 66 -2.30 12.39 1.89
CA LEU A 66 -1.38 13.25 2.64
C LEU A 66 -1.49 13.03 4.17
N SER A 67 -2.69 12.75 4.66
CA SER A 67 -2.95 12.67 6.11
C SER A 67 -2.15 11.57 6.81
N PRO A 68 -2.08 10.33 6.32
CA PRO A 68 -1.25 9.28 6.95
C PRO A 68 0.23 9.64 6.98
N THR A 69 0.78 10.16 5.86
CA THR A 69 2.19 10.55 5.81
C THR A 69 2.51 11.70 6.74
N SER A 70 1.61 12.69 6.84
CA SER A 70 1.75 13.80 7.79
C SER A 70 1.66 13.33 9.24
N ALA A 71 0.75 12.39 9.56
CA ALA A 71 0.63 11.81 10.89
C ALA A 71 1.88 11.03 11.30
N VAL A 72 2.48 10.24 10.39
CA VAL A 72 3.75 9.55 10.61
C VAL A 72 4.86 10.56 10.94
N MET A 73 4.95 11.65 10.19
CA MET A 73 5.93 12.71 10.47
C MET A 73 5.66 13.39 11.81
N GLY A 74 4.40 13.72 12.10
CA GLY A 74 3.99 14.34 13.37
C GLY A 74 4.26 13.47 14.61
N LYS A 75 4.27 12.15 14.45
CA LYS A 75 4.64 11.17 15.50
C LYS A 75 6.16 10.93 15.61
N GLY A 76 6.97 11.59 14.78
CA GLY A 76 8.41 11.38 14.75
C GLY A 76 8.88 10.06 14.14
N LEU A 77 7.98 9.35 13.44
CA LEU A 77 8.24 8.03 12.86
C LEU A 77 8.77 8.07 11.41
N GLY A 78 8.88 9.24 10.81
CA GLY A 78 9.16 9.41 9.39
C GLY A 78 10.47 8.77 8.87
N LYS A 79 11.43 8.49 9.76
CA LYS A 79 12.69 7.79 9.41
C LYS A 79 12.71 6.33 9.84
N SER A 80 11.74 5.89 10.60
CA SER A 80 11.74 4.57 11.25
C SER A 80 10.62 3.66 10.78
N VAL A 81 9.75 4.12 9.88
CA VAL A 81 8.70 3.32 9.24
C VAL A 81 8.70 3.54 7.74
N ALA A 82 8.22 2.54 7.01
CA ALA A 82 7.87 2.69 5.59
C ALA A 82 6.35 2.69 5.44
N LEU A 83 5.86 3.20 4.29
CA LEU A 83 4.44 3.25 3.97
C LEU A 83 4.22 2.82 2.52
N ILE A 84 3.37 1.82 2.32
CA ILE A 84 3.07 1.26 0.99
C ILE A 84 1.58 1.22 0.73
N THR A 85 1.17 1.38 -0.54
CA THR A 85 -0.25 1.36 -0.93
C THR A 85 -0.45 1.00 -2.39
N ASP A 86 -1.61 0.44 -2.71
CA ASP A 86 -2.14 0.36 -4.08
C ASP A 86 -2.76 1.69 -4.56
N GLY A 87 -2.99 2.64 -3.62
CA GLY A 87 -3.39 4.00 -3.89
C GLY A 87 -2.23 4.92 -4.32
N ARG A 88 -2.35 6.22 -4.07
CA ARG A 88 -1.30 7.21 -4.36
C ARG A 88 -1.04 8.13 -3.17
N PHE A 89 0.17 8.67 -3.14
CA PHE A 89 0.57 9.68 -2.16
C PHE A 89 0.73 11.05 -2.79
N SER A 90 0.59 12.08 -1.96
CA SER A 90 0.90 13.45 -2.33
C SER A 90 2.36 13.62 -2.72
N GLY A 91 2.63 14.50 -3.68
CA GLY A 91 3.99 14.94 -4.02
C GLY A 91 4.76 15.54 -2.84
N GLY A 92 4.07 16.02 -1.79
CA GLY A 92 4.66 16.52 -0.55
C GLY A 92 5.04 15.45 0.48
N SER A 93 4.77 14.17 0.21
CA SER A 93 5.10 13.09 1.15
C SER A 93 6.61 12.93 1.33
N HIS A 94 7.02 12.62 2.56
CA HIS A 94 8.40 12.35 2.96
C HIS A 94 8.51 10.96 3.57
N GLY A 95 9.72 10.40 3.60
CA GLY A 95 10.01 9.08 4.13
C GLY A 95 10.09 7.99 3.07
N PHE A 96 10.06 6.75 3.52
CA PHE A 96 10.08 5.56 2.66
C PHE A 96 8.65 5.26 2.18
N VAL A 97 8.28 5.78 1.00
CA VAL A 97 6.90 5.74 0.50
C VAL A 97 6.85 5.07 -0.86
N VAL A 98 6.03 4.01 -0.97
CA VAL A 98 5.77 3.28 -2.23
C VAL A 98 4.27 3.24 -2.49
N GLY A 99 3.86 3.86 -3.58
CA GLY A 99 2.48 3.86 -4.06
C GLY A 99 2.32 3.12 -5.37
N HIS A 100 1.10 3.11 -5.87
CA HIS A 100 0.79 2.54 -7.15
C HIS A 100 1.19 1.05 -7.28
N ILE A 101 1.08 0.28 -6.19
CA ILE A 101 1.34 -1.15 -6.22
C ILE A 101 0.29 -1.82 -7.10
N THR A 102 0.76 -2.55 -8.11
CA THR A 102 -0.10 -3.24 -9.08
C THR A 102 0.24 -4.72 -9.20
N PRO A 103 -0.81 -5.58 -9.31
CA PRO A 103 -2.26 -5.30 -9.29
C PRO A 103 -2.74 -4.76 -7.94
N GLU A 104 -3.79 -3.92 -7.98
CA GLU A 104 -4.39 -3.38 -6.76
C GLU A 104 -5.09 -4.45 -5.91
N ALA A 105 -5.32 -4.17 -4.63
CA ALA A 105 -5.96 -5.10 -3.70
C ALA A 105 -7.40 -5.48 -4.13
N ALA A 106 -8.16 -4.55 -4.69
CA ALA A 106 -9.52 -4.80 -5.16
C ALA A 106 -9.58 -5.80 -6.33
N ASP A 107 -8.50 -5.93 -7.10
CA ASP A 107 -8.33 -6.94 -8.16
C ASP A 107 -7.62 -8.21 -7.67
N GLY A 108 -7.44 -8.38 -6.37
CA GLY A 108 -6.76 -9.55 -5.80
C GLY A 108 -5.24 -9.52 -5.96
N GLY A 109 -4.64 -8.34 -6.12
CA GLY A 109 -3.19 -8.18 -6.11
C GLY A 109 -2.56 -8.71 -4.81
N ALA A 110 -1.26 -8.97 -4.82
CA ALA A 110 -0.55 -9.53 -3.67
C ALA A 110 -0.70 -8.68 -2.39
N ILE A 111 -0.84 -7.37 -2.54
CA ILE A 111 -1.06 -6.45 -1.42
C ILE A 111 -2.35 -6.76 -0.64
N ALA A 112 -3.38 -7.35 -1.31
CA ALA A 112 -4.61 -7.79 -0.64
C ALA A 112 -4.38 -8.95 0.33
N LEU A 113 -3.31 -9.73 0.13
CA LEU A 113 -3.01 -10.96 0.84
C LEU A 113 -2.02 -10.75 1.99
N VAL A 114 -1.47 -9.55 2.13
CA VAL A 114 -0.56 -9.20 3.24
C VAL A 114 -1.32 -9.21 4.56
N GLU A 115 -0.73 -9.82 5.56
CA GLU A 115 -1.25 -9.88 6.94
C GLU A 115 -0.34 -9.13 7.90
N ASN A 116 -0.88 -8.74 9.07
CA ASN A 116 -0.08 -8.11 10.10
C ASN A 116 1.06 -9.05 10.53
N GLY A 117 2.27 -8.51 10.63
CA GLY A 117 3.46 -9.26 11.00
C GLY A 117 4.24 -9.86 9.84
N ASP A 118 3.70 -9.88 8.62
CA ASP A 118 4.48 -10.29 7.44
C ASP A 118 5.71 -9.38 7.25
N VAL A 119 6.83 -9.97 6.91
CA VAL A 119 8.06 -9.20 6.66
C VAL A 119 8.05 -8.66 5.23
N ILE A 120 8.16 -7.34 5.09
CA ILE A 120 8.23 -6.66 3.80
C ILE A 120 9.62 -6.04 3.64
N THR A 121 10.19 -6.22 2.46
CA THR A 121 11.47 -5.63 2.05
C THR A 121 11.26 -4.65 0.90
N ILE A 122 11.85 -3.48 1.02
CA ILE A 122 11.90 -2.44 -0.03
C ILE A 122 13.35 -2.13 -0.30
N ASP A 123 13.81 -2.41 -1.50
CA ASP A 123 15.17 -2.16 -1.94
C ASP A 123 15.16 -1.21 -3.15
N ALA A 124 15.61 0.02 -2.94
CA ALA A 124 15.65 1.02 -3.99
C ALA A 124 16.82 0.82 -4.96
N VAL A 125 17.85 0.07 -4.58
CA VAL A 125 19.01 -0.22 -5.44
C VAL A 125 18.60 -1.25 -6.50
N THR A 126 18.02 -2.36 -6.07
CA THR A 126 17.51 -3.40 -6.97
C THR A 126 16.15 -3.06 -7.57
N ARG A 127 15.49 -2.01 -7.04
CA ARG A 127 14.13 -1.59 -7.41
C ARG A 127 13.10 -2.69 -7.16
N GLU A 128 13.22 -3.35 -6.02
CA GLU A 128 12.38 -4.47 -5.62
C GLU A 128 11.56 -4.14 -4.38
N ILE A 129 10.33 -4.63 -4.37
CA ILE A 129 9.46 -4.68 -3.20
C ILE A 129 8.90 -6.09 -3.08
N SER A 130 9.14 -6.72 -1.94
CA SER A 130 8.77 -8.11 -1.71
C SER A 130 8.22 -8.34 -0.31
N VAL A 131 7.38 -9.35 -0.20
CA VAL A 131 6.91 -9.89 1.08
C VAL A 131 7.49 -11.30 1.24
N ASN A 132 8.01 -11.58 2.43
CA ASN A 132 8.62 -12.87 2.76
C ASN A 132 7.54 -13.88 3.18
N ILE A 133 6.80 -14.37 2.18
CA ILE A 133 5.77 -15.41 2.32
C ILE A 133 6.08 -16.46 1.26
N SER A 134 5.90 -17.75 1.59
CA SER A 134 6.06 -18.82 0.61
C SER A 134 4.97 -18.74 -0.47
N ASP A 135 5.27 -19.23 -1.66
CA ASP A 135 4.30 -19.31 -2.77
C ASP A 135 3.07 -20.14 -2.37
N GLU A 136 3.29 -21.19 -1.56
CA GLU A 136 2.22 -22.05 -1.05
C GLU A 136 1.28 -21.28 -0.11
N ASP A 137 1.82 -20.51 0.84
CA ASP A 137 1.01 -19.71 1.76
C ASP A 137 0.32 -18.57 1.03
N MET A 138 0.98 -17.94 0.06
CA MET A 138 0.37 -16.93 -0.80
C MET A 138 -0.81 -17.52 -1.58
N ALA A 139 -0.67 -18.75 -2.11
CA ALA A 139 -1.75 -19.44 -2.81
C ALA A 139 -2.91 -19.78 -1.87
N LYS A 140 -2.64 -20.22 -0.63
CA LYS A 140 -3.66 -20.48 0.39
C LYS A 140 -4.42 -19.19 0.74
N ARG A 141 -3.72 -18.09 0.98
CA ARG A 141 -4.34 -16.80 1.27
C ARG A 141 -5.21 -16.32 0.10
N ARG A 142 -4.73 -16.51 -1.12
CA ARG A 142 -5.48 -16.18 -2.34
C ARG A 142 -6.76 -17.00 -2.48
N ALA A 143 -6.71 -18.30 -2.17
CA ALA A 143 -7.88 -19.17 -2.21
C ALA A 143 -8.97 -18.75 -1.20
N ASN A 144 -8.57 -18.17 -0.08
CA ASN A 144 -9.47 -17.71 0.98
C ASN A 144 -9.88 -16.22 0.83
N TRP A 145 -9.21 -15.49 -0.06
CA TRP A 145 -9.51 -14.09 -0.27
C TRP A 145 -10.80 -13.90 -1.05
N THR A 146 -11.62 -12.95 -0.60
CA THR A 146 -12.82 -12.49 -1.31
C THR A 146 -12.75 -10.99 -1.49
N ALA A 147 -13.14 -10.51 -2.66
CA ALA A 147 -13.17 -9.08 -2.93
C ALA A 147 -14.13 -8.38 -1.95
N PRO A 148 -13.71 -7.29 -1.32
CA PRO A 148 -14.59 -6.52 -0.45
C PRO A 148 -15.74 -5.90 -1.26
N ALA A 149 -16.83 -5.59 -0.58
CA ALA A 149 -17.94 -4.86 -1.21
C ALA A 149 -17.44 -3.51 -1.74
N PRO A 150 -17.92 -3.07 -2.93
CA PRO A 150 -17.54 -1.77 -3.48
C PRO A 150 -17.87 -0.62 -2.50
N LYS A 151 -16.95 0.33 -2.32
CA LYS A 151 -17.18 1.52 -1.50
C LYS A 151 -18.37 2.36 -1.98
N TYR A 152 -18.64 2.34 -3.28
CA TYR A 152 -19.73 3.10 -3.90
C TYR A 152 -20.60 2.18 -4.77
N THR A 153 -21.91 2.12 -4.47
CA THR A 153 -22.89 1.28 -5.18
C THR A 153 -23.70 2.07 -6.21
N ARG A 154 -23.63 3.41 -6.18
CA ARG A 154 -24.37 4.32 -7.10
C ARG A 154 -23.58 5.59 -7.39
N GLY A 155 -23.99 6.33 -8.42
CA GLY A 155 -23.35 7.59 -8.82
C GLY A 155 -22.13 7.41 -9.72
N VAL A 156 -21.42 8.49 -9.96
CA VAL A 156 -20.28 8.56 -10.89
C VAL A 156 -19.14 7.63 -10.48
N LEU A 157 -18.79 7.62 -9.20
CA LEU A 157 -17.69 6.79 -8.70
C LEU A 157 -17.97 5.28 -8.84
N SER A 158 -19.24 4.87 -8.69
CA SER A 158 -19.64 3.47 -8.94
C SER A 158 -19.49 3.11 -10.42
N LYS A 159 -19.86 4.01 -11.33
CA LYS A 159 -19.68 3.80 -12.78
C LYS A 159 -18.20 3.71 -13.13
N TYR A 160 -17.40 4.64 -12.62
CA TYR A 160 -15.96 4.68 -12.82
C TYR A 160 -15.28 3.39 -12.36
N ALA A 161 -15.55 2.92 -11.13
CA ALA A 161 -14.96 1.71 -10.59
C ALA A 161 -15.24 0.44 -11.43
N LYS A 162 -16.37 0.42 -12.17
CA LYS A 162 -16.73 -0.71 -13.05
C LYS A 162 -15.99 -0.70 -14.39
N THR A 163 -15.51 0.45 -14.84
CA THR A 163 -14.94 0.64 -16.17
C THR A 163 -13.44 0.92 -16.14
N VAL A 164 -12.91 1.38 -15.01
CA VAL A 164 -11.49 1.66 -14.89
C VAL A 164 -10.68 0.36 -14.93
N SER A 165 -9.62 0.35 -15.71
CA SER A 165 -8.60 -0.69 -15.66
C SER A 165 -7.54 -0.33 -14.63
N ASP A 166 -6.82 -1.33 -14.14
CA ASP A 166 -5.63 -1.11 -13.36
C ASP A 166 -4.55 -0.39 -14.20
N ARG A 167 -3.57 0.22 -13.57
CA ARG A 167 -2.61 1.17 -14.17
C ARG A 167 -1.70 0.63 -15.26
N LYS A 168 -1.77 -0.66 -15.60
CA LYS A 168 -1.03 -1.26 -16.72
C LYS A 168 -1.21 -0.52 -18.05
N SER A 169 -2.35 0.13 -18.24
CA SER A 169 -2.71 0.77 -19.51
C SER A 169 -2.23 2.23 -19.62
N VAL A 170 -1.44 2.71 -18.68
CA VAL A 170 -0.97 4.10 -18.63
C VAL A 170 0.57 4.20 -18.81
N VAL A 171 1.21 3.11 -19.23
CA VAL A 171 2.65 3.09 -19.54
C VAL A 171 2.86 2.88 -21.03
#